data_3c428dfaf486e9022c89bff71eaf0a8d
#
_entry.id   3c428dfaf486e9022c89bff71eaf0a8d
#
_cell.length_a   1.000
_cell.length_b   1.000
_cell.length_c   1.000
_cell.angle_alpha   90.00
_cell.angle_beta   90.00
_cell.angle_gamma   90.00
#
_symmetry.space_group_name_H-M   'P 1'
#
loop_
_entity.id
_entity.type
_entity.pdbx_description
1 polymer ?
#
loop_
_entity_poly.entity_id
_entity_poly.type
_entity_poly.pdbx_seq_one_letter_code
_entity_poly.pdbx_strand_id
1 'polypeptide(L)'
;MSQIENELETSRLLRDWYRVHKRELPWRESSDPYIIWISEIILQQTRVAQGMDYFLRFTERFPDVASLASAEEDEVLKYWQGLGYYSRARNLHAAAKDIMERFGGVFPNRYKDVISLKGIGEYTAAAIVSFVWNQPYPVVDGNVFRVLSRLFAIDTPIDTPRGKSEAKRS
;
A
#
# COMPACT_ATOMS: atom_id res chain seq x y z
N MET A 1 14.51 -18.67 -26.34
CA MET A 1 13.47 -18.41 -25.32
C MET A 1 12.67 -17.21 -25.77
N SER A 2 11.36 -17.30 -25.85
CA SER A 2 10.52 -16.15 -26.18
C SER A 2 10.52 -15.13 -25.04
N GLN A 3 10.15 -13.88 -25.29
CA GLN A 3 10.04 -12.84 -24.25
C GLN A 3 9.09 -13.29 -23.13
N ILE A 4 7.96 -13.90 -23.49
CA ILE A 4 6.97 -14.43 -22.55
C ILE A 4 7.55 -15.53 -21.65
N GLU A 5 8.39 -16.43 -22.19
CA GLU A 5 9.04 -17.48 -21.40
C GLU A 5 10.02 -16.89 -20.39
N ASN A 6 10.77 -15.83 -20.75
CA ASN A 6 11.66 -15.11 -19.85
C ASN A 6 10.89 -14.39 -18.73
N GLU A 7 9.75 -13.78 -19.03
CA GLU A 7 8.90 -13.09 -18.05
C GLU A 7 8.32 -14.08 -17.04
N LEU A 8 7.81 -15.22 -17.51
CA LEU A 8 7.28 -16.29 -16.65
C LEU A 8 8.37 -16.89 -15.74
N GLU A 9 9.55 -17.13 -16.29
CA GLU A 9 10.70 -17.64 -15.53
C GLU A 9 11.17 -16.64 -14.48
N THR A 10 11.29 -15.36 -14.83
CA THR A 10 11.65 -14.28 -13.91
C THR A 10 10.63 -14.18 -12.76
N SER A 11 9.33 -14.23 -13.07
CA SER A 11 8.27 -14.21 -12.07
C SER A 11 8.33 -15.41 -11.12
N ARG A 12 8.65 -16.61 -11.65
CA ARG A 12 8.82 -17.83 -10.86
C ARG A 12 10.00 -17.71 -9.92
N LEU A 13 11.18 -17.34 -10.42
CA LEU A 13 12.39 -17.18 -9.63
C LEU A 13 12.21 -16.13 -8.51
N LEU A 14 11.57 -15.00 -8.82
CA LEU A 14 11.31 -13.94 -7.84
C LEU A 14 10.36 -14.42 -6.72
N ARG A 15 9.30 -15.16 -7.06
CA ARG A 15 8.37 -15.72 -6.06
C ARG A 15 9.04 -16.75 -5.17
N ASP A 16 9.87 -17.63 -5.75
CA ASP A 16 10.58 -18.66 -4.99
C ASP A 16 11.61 -18.03 -4.05
N TRP A 17 12.36 -17.04 -4.54
CA TRP A 17 13.26 -16.24 -3.70
C TRP A 17 12.51 -15.53 -2.57
N TYR A 18 11.38 -14.88 -2.87
CA TYR A 18 10.59 -14.15 -1.88
C TYR A 18 10.06 -15.05 -0.77
N ARG A 19 9.61 -16.27 -1.09
CA ARG A 19 9.14 -17.24 -0.09
C ARG A 19 10.18 -17.56 0.97
N VAL A 20 11.45 -17.58 0.60
CA VAL A 20 12.57 -17.89 1.49
C VAL A 20 13.11 -16.66 2.20
N HIS A 21 13.10 -15.49 1.53
CA HIS A 21 13.81 -14.29 2.00
C HIS A 21 12.90 -13.14 2.42
N LYS A 22 11.57 -13.33 2.39
CA LYS A 22 10.65 -12.28 2.84
C LYS A 22 10.93 -11.90 4.30
N ARG A 23 10.93 -10.60 4.59
CA ARG A 23 11.00 -10.14 5.98
C ARG A 23 9.69 -10.45 6.68
N GLU A 24 9.75 -10.93 7.92
CA GLU A 24 8.61 -11.06 8.80
C GLU A 24 8.17 -9.66 9.26
N LEU A 25 6.99 -9.25 8.83
CA LEU A 25 6.42 -7.95 9.15
C LEU A 25 4.95 -8.16 9.50
N PRO A 26 4.42 -7.57 10.59
CA PRO A 26 3.05 -7.84 11.08
C PRO A 26 1.97 -7.67 10.01
N TRP A 27 2.08 -6.64 9.20
CA TRP A 27 1.12 -6.39 8.11
C TRP A 27 1.21 -7.35 6.92
N ARG A 28 2.30 -8.13 6.80
CA ARG A 28 2.45 -9.15 5.76
C ARG A 28 1.79 -10.48 6.10
N GLU A 29 1.53 -10.70 7.39
CA GLU A 29 0.83 -11.88 7.89
C GLU A 29 -0.69 -11.64 8.00
N SER A 30 -1.14 -10.40 7.75
CA SER A 30 -2.55 -10.02 7.83
C SER A 30 -3.20 -10.07 6.45
N SER A 31 -4.45 -10.54 6.42
CA SER A 31 -5.38 -10.39 5.30
C SER A 31 -6.45 -9.32 5.56
N ASP A 32 -6.34 -8.59 6.67
CA ASP A 32 -7.26 -7.51 7.02
C ASP A 32 -6.92 -6.25 6.18
N PRO A 33 -7.86 -5.76 5.35
CA PRO A 33 -7.64 -4.57 4.54
C PRO A 33 -7.33 -3.32 5.38
N TYR A 34 -7.90 -3.21 6.58
CA TYR A 34 -7.60 -2.12 7.49
C TYR A 34 -6.14 -2.12 7.91
N ILE A 35 -5.61 -3.24 8.35
CA ILE A 35 -4.22 -3.41 8.78
C ILE A 35 -3.24 -3.10 7.64
N ILE A 36 -3.53 -3.60 6.44
CA ILE A 36 -2.71 -3.33 5.25
C ILE A 36 -2.77 -1.84 4.90
N TRP A 37 -3.95 -1.23 4.92
CA TRP A 37 -4.11 0.20 4.67
C TRP A 37 -3.31 1.07 5.65
N ILE A 38 -3.41 0.82 6.96
CA ILE A 38 -2.64 1.54 7.97
C ILE A 38 -1.13 1.42 7.70
N SER A 39 -0.65 0.20 7.41
CA SER A 39 0.77 -0.02 7.11
C SER A 39 1.24 0.75 5.87
N GLU A 40 0.46 0.73 4.80
CA GLU A 40 0.78 1.43 3.56
C GLU A 40 0.89 2.96 3.78
N ILE A 41 -0.02 3.55 4.57
CA ILE A 41 0.02 4.99 4.85
C ILE A 41 1.17 5.36 5.79
N ILE A 42 1.44 4.59 6.84
CA ILE A 42 2.56 4.84 7.77
C ILE A 42 3.89 4.75 7.03
N LEU A 43 4.05 3.76 6.15
CA LEU A 43 5.31 3.51 5.44
C LEU A 43 5.53 4.43 4.24
N GLN A 44 4.56 5.28 3.85
CA GLN A 44 4.81 6.33 2.90
C GLN A 44 5.90 7.26 3.42
N GLN A 45 7.05 7.32 2.72
CA GLN A 45 8.22 8.14 3.08
C GLN A 45 8.79 7.86 4.48
N THR A 46 8.50 6.70 5.07
CA THR A 46 8.99 6.28 6.38
C THR A 46 9.70 4.93 6.26
N ARG A 47 10.88 4.80 6.85
CA ARG A 47 11.62 3.53 6.87
C ARG A 47 10.88 2.52 7.75
N VAL A 48 10.91 1.23 7.39
CA VAL A 48 10.25 0.14 8.13
C VAL A 48 10.64 0.14 9.62
N ALA A 49 11.92 0.30 9.94
CA ALA A 49 12.38 0.32 11.33
C ALA A 49 11.73 1.42 12.17
N GLN A 50 11.53 2.63 11.60
CA GLN A 50 10.83 3.71 12.27
C GLN A 50 9.32 3.50 12.28
N GLY A 51 8.74 3.03 11.17
CA GLY A 51 7.30 2.87 11.01
C GLY A 51 6.72 1.74 11.86
N MET A 52 7.52 0.73 12.23
CA MET A 52 7.07 -0.42 13.01
C MET A 52 6.45 -0.03 14.35
N ASP A 53 7.16 0.77 15.14
CA ASP A 53 6.66 1.19 16.46
C ASP A 53 5.40 2.05 16.37
N TYR A 54 5.33 2.89 15.33
CA TYR A 54 4.10 3.67 15.06
C TYR A 54 2.93 2.78 14.65
N PHE A 55 3.19 1.82 13.77
CA PHE A 55 2.17 0.87 13.35
C PHE A 55 1.59 0.09 14.53
N LEU A 56 2.43 -0.48 15.38
CA LEU A 56 2.00 -1.27 16.52
C LEU A 56 1.16 -0.43 17.50
N ARG A 57 1.64 0.76 17.90
CA ARG A 57 0.91 1.65 18.80
C ARG A 57 -0.40 2.17 18.19
N PHE A 58 -0.38 2.47 16.89
CA PHE A 58 -1.56 2.97 16.20
C PHE A 58 -2.65 1.89 16.09
N THR A 59 -2.28 0.67 15.70
CA THR A 59 -3.24 -0.43 15.56
C THR A 59 -3.69 -1.01 16.90
N GLU A 60 -2.90 -0.88 17.96
CA GLU A 60 -3.31 -1.20 19.32
C GLU A 60 -4.43 -0.24 19.80
N ARG A 61 -4.25 1.07 19.56
CA ARG A 61 -5.25 2.07 19.98
C ARG A 61 -6.46 2.11 19.05
N PHE A 62 -6.27 1.94 17.77
CA PHE A 62 -7.30 1.95 16.75
C PHE A 62 -7.28 0.61 15.99
N PRO A 63 -7.86 -0.46 16.55
CA PRO A 63 -7.76 -1.80 15.97
C PRO A 63 -8.58 -2.00 14.70
N ASP A 64 -9.53 -1.12 14.41
CA ASP A 64 -10.43 -1.21 13.28
C ASP A 64 -10.90 0.17 12.77
N VAL A 65 -11.63 0.17 11.65
CA VAL A 65 -12.18 1.38 11.04
C VAL A 65 -13.08 2.15 12.00
N ALA A 66 -13.90 1.45 12.78
CA ALA A 66 -14.89 2.09 13.67
C ALA A 66 -14.21 2.84 14.82
N SER A 67 -13.21 2.23 15.44
CA SER A 67 -12.43 2.86 16.52
C SER A 67 -11.66 4.08 16.02
N LEU A 68 -11.08 4.01 14.80
CA LEU A 68 -10.41 5.15 14.19
C LEU A 68 -11.39 6.26 13.82
N ALA A 69 -12.53 5.93 13.22
CA ALA A 69 -13.52 6.91 12.79
C ALA A 69 -14.18 7.65 13.97
N SER A 70 -14.38 6.98 15.10
CA SER A 70 -14.99 7.54 16.30
C SER A 70 -14.04 8.34 17.18
N ALA A 71 -12.74 8.27 16.93
CA ALA A 71 -11.74 9.02 17.69
C ALA A 71 -11.82 10.53 17.40
N GLU A 72 -11.35 11.35 18.34
CA GLU A 72 -11.12 12.77 18.08
C GLU A 72 -9.87 12.96 17.21
N GLU A 73 -9.89 13.95 16.33
CA GLU A 73 -8.76 14.21 15.41
C GLU A 73 -7.45 14.44 16.17
N ASP A 74 -7.50 15.19 17.26
CA ASP A 74 -6.32 15.48 18.10
C ASP A 74 -5.72 14.20 18.70
N GLU A 75 -6.54 13.21 19.03
CA GLU A 75 -6.04 11.91 19.50
C GLU A 75 -5.32 11.17 18.38
N VAL A 76 -5.89 11.12 17.19
CA VAL A 76 -5.24 10.50 16.01
C VAL A 76 -3.91 11.17 15.71
N LEU A 77 -3.86 12.50 15.73
CA LEU A 77 -2.62 13.28 15.51
C LEU A 77 -1.57 13.03 16.60
N LYS A 78 -1.97 12.82 17.85
CA LYS A 78 -1.07 12.47 18.95
C LYS A 78 -0.34 11.15 18.69
N TYR A 79 -1.05 10.11 18.22
CA TYR A 79 -0.43 8.84 17.85
C TYR A 79 0.46 8.93 16.61
N TRP A 80 0.32 10.00 15.81
CA TRP A 80 1.13 10.29 14.62
C TRP A 80 2.34 11.18 14.90
N GLN A 81 2.43 11.75 16.11
CA GLN A 81 3.46 12.72 16.46
C GLN A 81 4.87 12.16 16.26
N GLY A 82 5.69 12.86 15.47
CA GLY A 82 7.06 12.48 15.13
C GLY A 82 7.22 11.76 13.77
N LEU A 83 6.13 11.27 13.15
CA LEU A 83 6.19 10.71 11.79
C LEU A 83 6.31 11.79 10.69
N GLY A 84 5.84 13.00 10.97
CA GLY A 84 5.75 14.07 9.98
C GLY A 84 4.61 13.88 8.98
N TYR A 85 4.47 14.81 8.05
CA TYR A 85 3.42 14.79 7.01
C TYR A 85 2.03 14.49 7.59
N TYR A 86 1.58 15.30 8.53
CA TYR A 86 0.34 15.12 9.30
C TYR A 86 -0.93 15.07 8.46
N SER A 87 -0.88 15.56 7.22
CA SER A 87 -1.97 15.39 6.25
C SER A 87 -2.34 13.94 6.01
N ARG A 88 -1.38 13.00 6.14
CA ARG A 88 -1.64 11.54 6.04
C ARG A 88 -2.57 11.09 7.16
N ALA A 89 -2.30 11.49 8.40
CA ALA A 89 -3.14 11.14 9.55
C ALA A 89 -4.56 11.73 9.43
N ARG A 90 -4.68 13.01 9.01
CA ARG A 90 -5.98 13.63 8.77
C ARG A 90 -6.78 12.95 7.65
N ASN A 91 -6.09 12.62 6.56
CA ASN A 91 -6.72 11.90 5.46
C ASN A 91 -7.17 10.49 5.87
N LEU A 92 -6.34 9.78 6.64
CA LEU A 92 -6.64 8.47 7.20
C LEU A 92 -7.92 8.52 8.07
N HIS A 93 -7.99 9.49 8.98
CA HIS A 93 -9.14 9.71 9.85
C HIS A 93 -10.42 10.05 9.04
N ALA A 94 -10.30 10.97 8.08
CA ALA A 94 -11.41 11.31 7.19
C ALA A 94 -11.89 10.12 6.35
N ALA A 95 -10.96 9.31 5.83
CA ALA A 95 -11.31 8.11 5.09
C ALA A 95 -11.97 7.04 5.97
N ALA A 96 -11.57 6.90 7.24
CA ALA A 96 -12.23 6.00 8.17
C ALA A 96 -13.70 6.41 8.41
N LYS A 97 -13.96 7.71 8.56
CA LYS A 97 -15.35 8.24 8.66
C LYS A 97 -16.15 7.99 7.38
N ASP A 98 -15.53 8.19 6.23
CA ASP A 98 -16.15 7.91 4.93
C ASP A 98 -16.49 6.42 4.74
N ILE A 99 -15.64 5.51 5.22
CA ILE A 99 -15.93 4.06 5.23
C ILE A 99 -17.13 3.74 6.14
N MET A 100 -17.21 4.36 7.30
CA MET A 100 -18.37 4.18 8.18
C MET A 100 -19.67 4.65 7.51
N GLU A 101 -19.64 5.84 6.89
CA GLU A 101 -20.82 6.47 6.29
C GLU A 101 -21.28 5.77 5.01
N ARG A 102 -20.36 5.51 4.06
CA ARG A 102 -20.68 5.01 2.72
C ARG A 102 -20.75 3.49 2.62
N PHE A 103 -19.99 2.79 3.47
CA PHE A 103 -19.82 1.34 3.38
C PHE A 103 -20.18 0.61 4.67
N GLY A 104 -20.85 1.29 5.61
CA GLY A 104 -21.33 0.69 6.86
C GLY A 104 -20.21 0.11 7.75
N GLY A 105 -19.00 0.69 7.68
CA GLY A 105 -17.84 0.22 8.43
C GLY A 105 -17.09 -0.96 7.80
N VAL A 106 -17.58 -1.49 6.69
CA VAL A 106 -16.91 -2.56 5.94
C VAL A 106 -15.94 -1.94 4.92
N PHE A 107 -14.67 -2.32 4.99
CA PHE A 107 -13.68 -1.80 4.04
C PHE A 107 -14.04 -2.21 2.60
N PRO A 108 -14.13 -1.24 1.65
CA PRO A 108 -14.56 -1.54 0.29
C PRO A 108 -13.53 -2.44 -0.43
N ASN A 109 -14.01 -3.39 -1.23
CA ASN A 109 -13.17 -4.36 -1.93
C ASN A 109 -12.98 -4.07 -3.42
N ARG A 110 -13.69 -3.08 -4.00
CA ARG A 110 -13.50 -2.71 -5.40
C ARG A 110 -12.49 -1.58 -5.52
N TYR A 111 -11.54 -1.71 -6.43
CA TYR A 111 -10.49 -0.71 -6.68
C TYR A 111 -11.04 0.72 -6.77
N LYS A 112 -12.13 0.92 -7.54
CA LYS A 112 -12.76 2.24 -7.71
C LYS A 112 -13.29 2.86 -6.42
N ASP A 113 -13.73 2.04 -5.49
CA ASP A 113 -14.23 2.51 -4.20
C ASP A 113 -13.07 2.80 -3.25
N VAL A 114 -12.03 1.94 -3.26
CA VAL A 114 -10.82 2.13 -2.46
C VAL A 114 -10.07 3.40 -2.87
N ILE A 115 -9.86 3.64 -4.17
CA ILE A 115 -9.16 4.84 -4.65
C ILE A 115 -9.96 6.12 -4.43
N SER A 116 -11.28 6.03 -4.22
CA SER A 116 -12.12 7.18 -3.90
C SER A 116 -11.94 7.70 -2.47
N LEU A 117 -11.33 6.91 -1.59
CA LEU A 117 -11.08 7.29 -0.22
C LEU A 117 -9.97 8.35 -0.11
N LYS A 118 -10.16 9.29 0.80
CA LYS A 118 -9.25 10.42 0.94
C LYS A 118 -7.83 9.97 1.31
N GLY A 119 -6.84 10.45 0.57
CA GLY A 119 -5.42 10.12 0.79
C GLY A 119 -4.98 8.78 0.22
N ILE A 120 -5.84 8.05 -0.47
CA ILE A 120 -5.50 6.82 -1.18
C ILE A 120 -5.23 7.14 -2.66
N GLY A 121 -4.00 6.93 -3.09
CA GLY A 121 -3.59 7.02 -4.50
C GLY A 121 -3.62 5.66 -5.20
N GLU A 122 -3.28 5.67 -6.50
CA GLU A 122 -3.25 4.45 -7.35
C GLU A 122 -2.42 3.32 -6.74
N TYR A 123 -1.21 3.62 -6.24
CA TYR A 123 -0.33 2.63 -5.62
C TYR A 123 -0.97 1.98 -4.40
N THR A 124 -1.45 2.79 -3.45
CA THR A 124 -2.05 2.30 -2.21
C THR A 124 -3.32 1.50 -2.48
N ALA A 125 -4.18 1.97 -3.40
CA ALA A 125 -5.38 1.24 -3.80
C ALA A 125 -5.03 -0.12 -4.43
N ALA A 126 -4.07 -0.15 -5.36
CA ALA A 126 -3.59 -1.39 -5.97
C ALA A 126 -2.99 -2.35 -4.94
N ALA A 127 -2.18 -1.85 -4.00
CA ALA A 127 -1.59 -2.66 -2.93
C ALA A 127 -2.68 -3.31 -2.07
N ILE A 128 -3.66 -2.55 -1.60
CA ILE A 128 -4.75 -3.07 -0.77
C ILE A 128 -5.53 -4.16 -1.51
N VAL A 129 -6.05 -3.87 -2.71
CA VAL A 129 -6.91 -4.82 -3.42
C VAL A 129 -6.16 -6.06 -3.93
N SER A 130 -4.87 -5.90 -4.26
CA SER A 130 -4.02 -7.00 -4.69
C SER A 130 -3.63 -7.91 -3.51
N PHE A 131 -3.20 -7.33 -2.39
CA PHE A 131 -2.73 -8.12 -1.24
C PHE A 131 -3.87 -8.80 -0.48
N VAL A 132 -5.02 -8.13 -0.36
CA VAL A 132 -6.16 -8.69 0.40
C VAL A 132 -7.00 -9.65 -0.45
N TRP A 133 -7.34 -9.25 -1.67
CA TRP A 133 -8.32 -9.95 -2.50
C TRP A 133 -7.73 -10.55 -3.78
N ASN A 134 -6.40 -10.52 -3.91
CA ASN A 134 -5.68 -11.06 -5.07
C ASN A 134 -6.21 -10.53 -6.41
N GLN A 135 -6.64 -9.25 -6.43
CA GLN A 135 -7.11 -8.62 -7.66
C GLN A 135 -5.90 -8.27 -8.56
N PRO A 136 -6.04 -8.35 -9.88
CA PRO A 136 -4.95 -8.18 -10.82
C PRO A 136 -4.59 -6.71 -11.07
N TYR A 137 -4.29 -5.98 -10.01
CA TYR A 137 -3.79 -4.61 -10.11
C TYR A 137 -2.29 -4.59 -9.82
N PRO A 138 -1.47 -4.07 -10.75
CA PRO A 138 -0.03 -4.01 -10.56
C PRO A 138 0.33 -3.01 -9.46
N VAL A 139 1.14 -3.48 -8.50
CA VAL A 139 1.65 -2.64 -7.40
C VAL A 139 3.02 -2.13 -7.79
N VAL A 140 3.09 -0.95 -8.39
CA VAL A 140 4.31 -0.41 -8.99
C VAL A 140 4.75 0.85 -8.25
N ASP A 141 5.80 0.71 -7.45
CA ASP A 141 6.49 1.82 -6.79
C ASP A 141 7.79 2.21 -7.53
N GLY A 142 8.52 3.20 -7.01
CA GLY A 142 9.78 3.63 -7.59
C GLY A 142 10.86 2.53 -7.63
N ASN A 143 10.83 1.56 -6.72
CA ASN A 143 11.76 0.42 -6.73
C ASN A 143 11.40 -0.56 -7.83
N VAL A 144 10.12 -0.88 -7.98
CA VAL A 144 9.62 -1.74 -9.06
C VAL A 144 9.94 -1.12 -10.42
N PHE A 145 9.66 0.17 -10.63
CA PHE A 145 10.04 0.86 -11.85
C PHE A 145 11.54 0.72 -12.16
N ARG A 146 12.39 0.92 -11.16
CA ARG A 146 13.84 0.80 -11.32
C ARG A 146 14.27 -0.61 -11.71
N VAL A 147 13.65 -1.64 -11.12
CA VAL A 147 13.95 -3.05 -11.42
C VAL A 147 13.49 -3.38 -12.84
N LEU A 148 12.24 -3.05 -13.18
CA LEU A 148 11.68 -3.33 -14.51
C LEU A 148 12.46 -2.61 -15.62
N SER A 149 12.81 -1.33 -15.41
CA SER A 149 13.60 -0.60 -16.41
C SER A 149 14.95 -1.24 -16.70
N ARG A 150 15.60 -1.80 -15.68
CA ARG A 150 16.88 -2.52 -15.87
C ARG A 150 16.68 -3.89 -16.51
N LEU A 151 15.63 -4.62 -16.10
CA LEU A 151 15.35 -5.97 -16.58
C LEU A 151 14.95 -5.97 -18.06
N PHE A 152 14.15 -4.99 -18.47
CA PHE A 152 13.61 -4.88 -19.82
C PHE A 152 14.29 -3.81 -20.67
N ALA A 153 15.43 -3.25 -20.21
CA ALA A 153 16.20 -2.22 -20.90
C ALA A 153 15.34 -1.04 -21.36
N ILE A 154 14.44 -0.55 -20.47
CA ILE A 154 13.56 0.58 -20.77
C ILE A 154 14.36 1.87 -20.60
N ASP A 155 14.66 2.55 -21.71
CA ASP A 155 15.41 3.80 -21.74
C ASP A 155 14.55 5.04 -21.51
N THR A 156 13.22 4.90 -21.61
CA THR A 156 12.29 6.01 -21.39
C THR A 156 12.32 6.43 -19.92
N PRO A 157 12.56 7.71 -19.59
CA PRO A 157 12.60 8.18 -18.21
C PRO A 157 11.30 7.86 -17.46
N ILE A 158 11.42 7.17 -16.32
CA ILE A 158 10.30 6.68 -15.51
C ILE A 158 9.52 7.77 -14.74
N ASP A 159 10.04 8.99 -14.70
CA ASP A 159 9.36 10.17 -14.15
C ASP A 159 8.37 10.79 -15.15
N THR A 160 8.40 10.34 -16.41
CA THR A 160 7.45 10.75 -17.44
C THR A 160 6.19 9.86 -17.47
N PRO A 161 5.02 10.38 -17.92
CA PRO A 161 3.83 9.57 -18.12
C PRO A 161 4.04 8.39 -19.08
N ARG A 162 4.86 8.58 -20.12
CA ARG A 162 5.20 7.55 -21.11
C ARG A 162 6.04 6.42 -20.47
N GLY A 163 7.08 6.76 -19.72
CA GLY A 163 7.94 5.77 -19.06
C GLY A 163 7.18 4.95 -18.03
N LYS A 164 6.29 5.59 -17.25
CA LYS A 164 5.39 4.89 -16.32
C LYS A 164 4.44 3.93 -17.02
N SER A 165 3.87 4.35 -18.17
CA SER A 165 2.97 3.49 -18.95
C SER A 165 3.70 2.30 -19.57
N GLU A 166 4.92 2.51 -20.07
CA GLU A 166 5.76 1.48 -20.67
C GLU A 166 6.15 0.42 -19.63
N ALA A 167 6.64 0.85 -18.46
CA ALA A 167 7.03 -0.07 -17.39
C ALA A 167 5.83 -0.81 -16.72
N LYS A 168 4.61 -0.28 -16.82
CA LYS A 168 3.40 -0.98 -16.34
C LYS A 168 2.92 -2.07 -17.31
N ARG A 169 3.37 -2.06 -18.55
CA ARG A 169 3.00 -3.04 -19.59
C ARG A 169 4.01 -4.19 -19.69
N SER A 170 5.22 -3.98 -19.19
CA SER A 170 6.29 -4.98 -19.11
C SER A 170 6.06 -5.93 -17.95
#